data_60e97f943cdb775c31cf144b4f946f67
#
_entry.id   60e97f943cdb775c31cf144b4f946f67
#
_cell.length_a   1.000
_cell.length_b   1.000
_cell.length_c   1.000
_cell.angle_alpha   90.00
_cell.angle_beta   90.00
_cell.angle_gamma   90.00
#
_symmetry.space_group_name_H-M   'P 1'
#
loop_
_entity.id
_entity.type
_entity.pdbx_description
1 polymer ?
#
loop_
_entity_poly.entity_id
_entity_poly.type
_entity_poly.pdbx_seq_one_letter_code
_entity_poly.pdbx_strand_id
1 'polypeptide(L)'
;SARDLILLGGGHSNIQVLKHFGMHEQPGVRLTLVSEHAHSPYSGMIPGAIAGIYGVEDTYINLERLCQFAGARFVRGEVTGLDLANKRVLLNNRPSLHYDALSLNIGSVPESIFDGALSIKPISDFESHLQFLDQNIKSGDTLTIVGSGAAGIELSLAFRARYKDRVAINLIGNDLPAGIQA
;
A
#
# COMPACT_ATOMS: atom_id res chain seq x y z
N SER A 1 -31.59 -8.49 12.10
CA SER A 1 -30.56 -9.31 11.44
C SER A 1 -29.28 -8.49 11.33
N ALA A 2 -28.13 -9.12 11.52
CA ALA A 2 -26.84 -8.45 11.34
C ALA A 2 -26.63 -8.08 9.88
N ARG A 3 -25.99 -6.94 9.61
CA ARG A 3 -25.60 -6.47 8.27
C ARG A 3 -24.16 -6.86 7.97
N ASP A 4 -23.90 -7.27 6.74
CA ASP A 4 -22.56 -7.65 6.27
C ASP A 4 -21.83 -6.45 5.67
N LEU A 5 -20.76 -6.00 6.35
CA LEU A 5 -19.82 -5.02 5.82
C LEU A 5 -18.55 -5.73 5.36
N ILE A 6 -18.26 -5.64 4.06
CA ILE A 6 -17.03 -6.21 3.48
C ILE A 6 -16.06 -5.08 3.14
N LEU A 7 -14.82 -5.25 3.58
CA LEU A 7 -13.68 -4.43 3.22
C LEU A 7 -12.83 -5.19 2.21
N LEU A 8 -12.66 -4.67 0.99
CA LEU A 8 -11.77 -5.24 -0.01
C LEU A 8 -10.43 -4.51 -0.02
N GLY A 9 -9.37 -5.27 0.22
CA GLY A 9 -8.01 -4.77 0.30
C GLY A 9 -7.61 -4.22 1.66
N GLY A 10 -6.34 -4.45 2.02
CA GLY A 10 -5.72 -3.98 3.26
C GLY A 10 -5.16 -2.56 3.17
N GLY A 11 -5.74 -1.69 2.35
CA GLY A 11 -5.29 -0.31 2.23
C GLY A 11 -5.62 0.53 3.47
N HIS A 12 -5.06 1.73 3.52
CA HIS A 12 -5.06 2.59 4.72
C HIS A 12 -6.47 2.88 5.25
N SER A 13 -7.44 3.19 4.37
CA SER A 13 -8.82 3.49 4.78
C SER A 13 -9.48 2.29 5.45
N ASN A 14 -9.34 1.09 4.90
CA ASN A 14 -9.89 -0.14 5.48
C ASN A 14 -9.22 -0.50 6.81
N ILE A 15 -7.92 -0.22 6.96
CA ILE A 15 -7.19 -0.37 8.22
C ILE A 15 -7.78 0.55 9.30
N GLN A 16 -8.12 1.80 8.97
CA GLN A 16 -8.76 2.71 9.92
C GLN A 16 -10.16 2.24 10.31
N VAL A 17 -10.92 1.66 9.39
CA VAL A 17 -12.22 1.04 9.71
C VAL A 17 -12.03 -0.10 10.69
N LEU A 18 -11.10 -1.03 10.43
CA LEU A 18 -10.79 -2.14 11.35
C LEU A 18 -10.39 -1.62 12.73
N LYS A 19 -9.49 -0.62 12.78
CA LYS A 19 -9.07 0.00 14.04
C LYS A 19 -10.26 0.59 14.81
N HIS A 20 -11.16 1.29 14.12
CA HIS A 20 -12.36 1.86 14.72
C HIS A 20 -13.26 0.78 15.32
N PHE A 21 -13.52 -0.31 14.60
CA PHE A 21 -14.32 -1.42 15.10
C PHE A 21 -13.68 -2.12 16.30
N GLY A 22 -12.36 -2.24 16.35
CA GLY A 22 -11.66 -2.80 17.52
C GLY A 22 -11.70 -1.90 18.75
N MET A 23 -11.85 -0.59 18.58
CA MET A 23 -11.94 0.37 19.68
C MET A 23 -13.38 0.63 20.11
N HIS A 24 -14.37 0.42 19.24
CA HIS A 24 -15.76 0.73 19.46
C HIS A 24 -16.62 -0.40 18.89
N GLU A 25 -17.25 -1.18 19.76
CA GLU A 25 -18.17 -2.23 19.32
C GLU A 25 -19.30 -1.65 18.48
N GLN A 26 -19.59 -2.31 17.36
CA GLN A 26 -20.67 -1.95 16.44
C GLN A 26 -21.69 -3.10 16.36
N PRO A 27 -22.64 -3.16 17.32
CA PRO A 27 -23.65 -4.23 17.37
C PRO A 27 -24.45 -4.33 16.07
N GLY A 28 -24.66 -5.53 15.60
CA GLY A 28 -25.44 -5.77 14.39
C GLY A 28 -24.68 -5.63 13.07
N VAL A 29 -23.35 -5.45 13.09
CA VAL A 29 -22.49 -5.45 11.92
C VAL A 29 -21.55 -6.66 11.97
N ARG A 30 -21.52 -7.44 10.90
CA ARG A 30 -20.50 -8.48 10.66
C ARG A 30 -19.45 -7.91 9.73
N LEU A 31 -18.28 -7.66 10.27
CA LEU A 31 -17.16 -7.10 9.53
C LEU A 31 -16.30 -8.22 8.91
N THR A 32 -15.99 -8.11 7.64
CA THR A 32 -15.09 -9.03 6.94
C THR A 32 -14.07 -8.24 6.13
N LEU A 33 -12.78 -8.54 6.31
CA LEU A 33 -11.71 -8.08 5.43
C LEU A 33 -11.35 -9.19 4.44
N VAL A 34 -11.28 -8.84 3.16
CA VAL A 34 -10.77 -9.71 2.09
C VAL A 34 -9.47 -9.14 1.56
N SER A 35 -8.42 -9.94 1.56
CA SER A 35 -7.09 -9.57 1.02
C SER A 35 -6.34 -10.81 0.55
N GLU A 36 -5.54 -10.69 -0.49
CA GLU A 36 -4.65 -11.76 -0.95
C GLU A 36 -3.52 -12.04 0.04
N HIS A 37 -3.05 -11.00 0.73
CA HIS A 37 -1.92 -11.06 1.63
C HIS A 37 -2.34 -10.83 3.08
N ALA A 38 -1.68 -11.53 3.99
CA ALA A 38 -1.87 -11.36 5.43
C ALA A 38 -1.21 -10.08 5.99
N HIS A 39 -0.34 -9.47 5.19
CA HIS A 39 0.37 -8.25 5.54
C HIS A 39 0.12 -7.18 4.49
N SER A 40 -0.04 -5.93 4.92
CA SER A 40 -0.17 -4.78 4.05
C SER A 40 0.91 -3.75 4.35
N PRO A 41 1.70 -3.32 3.36
CA PRO A 41 2.68 -2.28 3.57
C PRO A 41 2.00 -0.92 3.80
N TYR A 42 2.48 -0.18 4.77
CA TYR A 42 2.02 1.17 5.03
C TYR A 42 2.85 2.19 4.24
N SER A 43 2.26 2.74 3.18
CA SER A 43 2.96 3.62 2.24
C SER A 43 3.62 4.84 2.89
N GLY A 44 3.01 5.39 3.94
CA GLY A 44 3.56 6.53 4.67
C GLY A 44 4.87 6.26 5.41
N MET A 45 5.23 4.98 5.61
CA MET A 45 6.49 4.58 6.24
C MET A 45 7.60 4.28 5.22
N ILE A 46 7.29 4.16 3.93
CA ILE A 46 8.27 3.81 2.89
C ILE A 46 9.46 4.78 2.84
N PRO A 47 9.28 6.11 2.86
CA PRO A 47 10.43 7.02 2.84
C PRO A 47 11.39 6.82 4.01
N GLY A 48 10.87 6.55 5.21
CA GLY A 48 11.69 6.28 6.38
C GLY A 48 12.47 4.96 6.28
N ALA A 49 11.86 3.92 5.72
CA ALA A 49 12.55 2.65 5.46
C ALA A 49 13.66 2.82 4.40
N ILE A 50 13.40 3.58 3.32
CA ILE A 50 14.43 3.93 2.33
C ILE A 50 15.59 4.67 2.99
N ALA A 51 15.31 5.66 3.83
CA ALA A 51 16.32 6.44 4.53
C ALA A 51 17.10 5.63 5.59
N GLY A 52 16.64 4.40 5.90
CA GLY A 52 17.27 3.52 6.91
C GLY A 52 16.96 3.92 8.35
N ILE A 53 15.86 4.65 8.58
CA ILE A 53 15.41 5.03 9.93
C ILE A 53 14.89 3.81 10.70
N TYR A 54 14.28 2.85 9.99
CA TYR A 54 13.78 1.56 10.49
C TYR A 54 13.81 0.52 9.37
N GLY A 55 13.61 -0.75 9.70
CA GLY A 55 13.58 -1.85 8.74
C GLY A 55 12.36 -1.81 7.82
N VAL A 56 12.45 -2.46 6.68
CA VAL A 56 11.31 -2.59 5.75
C VAL A 56 10.19 -3.40 6.40
N GLU A 57 10.54 -4.40 7.21
CA GLU A 57 9.61 -5.24 7.98
C GLU A 57 8.71 -4.43 8.93
N ASP A 58 9.21 -3.31 9.45
CA ASP A 58 8.45 -2.42 10.33
C ASP A 58 7.33 -1.66 9.59
N THR A 59 7.40 -1.63 8.26
CA THR A 59 6.39 -0.96 7.43
C THR A 59 5.13 -1.80 7.21
N TYR A 60 5.14 -3.07 7.58
CA TYR A 60 4.03 -3.98 7.32
C TYR A 60 3.05 -4.08 8.49
N ILE A 61 1.77 -3.96 8.16
CA ILE A 61 0.67 -4.16 9.08
C ILE A 61 0.16 -5.59 8.95
N ASN A 62 0.11 -6.34 10.05
CA ASN A 62 -0.46 -7.67 10.09
C ASN A 62 -2.00 -7.57 10.12
N LEU A 63 -2.63 -7.91 8.99
CA LEU A 63 -4.07 -7.79 8.80
C LEU A 63 -4.86 -8.83 9.60
N GLU A 64 -4.30 -10.02 9.82
CA GLU A 64 -4.96 -11.06 10.61
C GLU A 64 -5.11 -10.64 12.07
N ARG A 65 -4.01 -10.12 12.66
CA ARG A 65 -4.04 -9.59 14.03
C ARG A 65 -4.97 -8.39 14.16
N LEU A 66 -4.99 -7.52 13.15
CA LEU A 66 -5.89 -6.37 13.15
C LEU A 66 -7.34 -6.79 13.05
N CYS A 67 -7.67 -7.83 12.23
CA CYS A 67 -9.01 -8.40 12.17
C CYS A 67 -9.41 -9.04 13.50
N GLN A 68 -8.51 -9.77 14.18
CA GLN A 68 -8.77 -10.31 15.51
C GLN A 68 -9.10 -9.20 16.52
N PHE A 69 -8.33 -8.13 16.52
CA PHE A 69 -8.59 -6.95 17.36
C PHE A 69 -9.94 -6.31 17.07
N ALA A 70 -10.33 -6.24 15.78
CA ALA A 70 -11.58 -5.65 15.32
C ALA A 70 -12.82 -6.57 15.49
N GLY A 71 -12.63 -7.82 15.94
CA GLY A 71 -13.71 -8.81 15.90
C GLY A 71 -14.18 -9.12 14.48
N ALA A 72 -13.33 -8.87 13.48
CA ALA A 72 -13.61 -9.04 12.07
C ALA A 72 -13.15 -10.41 11.57
N ARG A 73 -13.85 -10.94 10.57
CA ARG A 73 -13.43 -12.11 9.84
C ARG A 73 -12.35 -11.72 8.80
N PHE A 74 -11.23 -12.43 8.78
CA PHE A 74 -10.24 -12.33 7.71
C PHE A 74 -10.48 -13.42 6.66
N VAL A 75 -10.61 -13.04 5.40
CA VAL A 75 -10.71 -13.96 4.25
C VAL A 75 -9.53 -13.71 3.34
N ARG A 76 -8.58 -14.64 3.37
CA ARG A 76 -7.47 -14.60 2.42
C ARG A 76 -7.91 -15.12 1.07
N GLY A 77 -7.87 -14.28 0.04
CA GLY A 77 -8.29 -14.66 -1.32
C GLY A 77 -8.19 -13.52 -2.31
N GLU A 78 -8.03 -13.91 -3.56
CA GLU A 78 -8.02 -13.02 -4.71
C GLU A 78 -9.45 -12.69 -5.11
N VAL A 79 -9.74 -11.39 -5.26
CA VAL A 79 -11.02 -10.90 -5.76
C VAL A 79 -10.97 -10.87 -7.28
N THR A 80 -11.87 -11.59 -7.93
CA THR A 80 -11.96 -11.69 -9.39
C THR A 80 -13.03 -10.78 -9.99
N GLY A 81 -13.94 -10.26 -9.18
CA GLY A 81 -15.01 -9.39 -9.64
C GLY A 81 -16.06 -9.07 -8.60
N LEU A 82 -17.04 -8.28 -9.02
CA LEU A 82 -18.21 -7.90 -8.23
C LEU A 82 -19.50 -8.18 -9.02
N ASP A 83 -20.42 -8.89 -8.40
CA ASP A 83 -21.82 -8.97 -8.87
C ASP A 83 -22.63 -7.92 -8.11
N LEU A 84 -22.78 -6.75 -8.70
CA LEU A 84 -23.47 -5.62 -8.08
C LEU A 84 -24.98 -5.86 -7.96
N ALA A 85 -25.57 -6.60 -8.91
CA ALA A 85 -27.00 -6.88 -8.91
C ALA A 85 -27.41 -7.78 -7.71
N ASN A 86 -26.57 -8.77 -7.39
CA ASN A 86 -26.80 -9.70 -6.30
C ASN A 86 -25.97 -9.36 -5.05
N LYS A 87 -25.26 -8.23 -5.04
CA LYS A 87 -24.40 -7.78 -3.94
C LYS A 87 -23.41 -8.85 -3.50
N ARG A 88 -22.61 -9.37 -4.43
CA ARG A 88 -21.63 -10.41 -4.15
C ARG A 88 -20.22 -10.00 -4.58
N VAL A 89 -19.25 -10.37 -3.75
CA VAL A 89 -17.83 -10.36 -4.06
C VAL A 89 -17.46 -11.73 -4.61
N LEU A 90 -16.90 -11.78 -5.81
CA LEU A 90 -16.45 -12.99 -6.48
C LEU A 90 -14.98 -13.23 -6.12
N LEU A 91 -14.66 -14.45 -5.70
CA LEU A 91 -13.33 -14.86 -5.28
C LEU A 91 -12.82 -15.99 -6.17
N ASN A 92 -11.51 -15.98 -6.42
CA ASN A 92 -10.86 -17.08 -7.13
C ASN A 92 -10.90 -18.37 -6.30
N ASN A 93 -11.44 -19.45 -6.90
CA ASN A 93 -11.52 -20.78 -6.28
C ASN A 93 -12.18 -20.81 -4.88
N ARG A 94 -13.08 -19.88 -4.59
CA ARG A 94 -13.82 -19.81 -3.32
C ARG A 94 -15.28 -19.41 -3.56
N PRO A 95 -16.21 -19.76 -2.65
CA PRO A 95 -17.57 -19.23 -2.69
C PRO A 95 -17.60 -17.71 -2.62
N SER A 96 -18.52 -17.12 -3.37
CA SER A 96 -18.77 -15.67 -3.32
C SER A 96 -19.27 -15.23 -1.94
N LEU A 97 -18.97 -14.00 -1.55
CA LEU A 97 -19.41 -13.41 -0.30
C LEU A 97 -20.52 -12.39 -0.57
N HIS A 98 -21.63 -12.49 0.16
CA HIS A 98 -22.67 -11.48 0.13
C HIS A 98 -22.28 -10.28 1.00
N TYR A 99 -22.70 -9.07 0.60
CA TYR A 99 -22.52 -7.85 1.37
C TYR A 99 -23.78 -6.97 1.38
N ASP A 100 -24.01 -6.26 2.48
CA ASP A 100 -24.96 -5.15 2.55
C ASP A 100 -24.29 -3.83 2.19
N ALA A 101 -23.02 -3.66 2.64
CA ALA A 101 -22.16 -2.55 2.33
C ALA A 101 -20.76 -3.03 1.96
N LEU A 102 -20.08 -2.30 1.06
CA LEU A 102 -18.78 -2.65 0.51
C LEU A 102 -17.86 -1.43 0.54
N SER A 103 -16.64 -1.61 1.04
CA SER A 103 -15.56 -0.65 0.96
C SER A 103 -14.42 -1.18 0.08
N LEU A 104 -13.96 -0.36 -0.87
CA LEU A 104 -12.88 -0.69 -1.78
C LEU A 104 -11.63 0.11 -1.41
N ASN A 105 -10.55 -0.58 -1.04
CA ASN A 105 -9.25 0.04 -0.79
C ASN A 105 -8.13 -0.93 -1.20
N ILE A 106 -8.12 -1.26 -2.48
CA ILE A 106 -7.27 -2.28 -3.11
C ILE A 106 -5.94 -1.74 -3.63
N GLY A 107 -5.65 -0.45 -3.41
CA GLY A 107 -4.47 0.21 -3.94
C GLY A 107 -4.63 0.67 -5.38
N SER A 108 -3.52 1.04 -5.99
CA SER A 108 -3.42 1.46 -7.40
C SER A 108 -2.11 1.03 -7.98
N VAL A 109 -2.09 0.78 -9.28
CA VAL A 109 -0.88 0.58 -10.06
C VAL A 109 -0.69 1.79 -10.99
N PRO A 110 0.53 2.31 -11.17
CA PRO A 110 0.78 3.35 -12.15
C PRO A 110 0.74 2.75 -13.54
N GLU A 111 0.42 3.56 -14.54
CA GLU A 111 0.76 3.21 -15.91
C GLU A 111 2.29 3.17 -16.03
N SER A 112 2.83 2.10 -16.64
CA SER A 112 4.25 2.05 -16.94
C SER A 112 4.57 3.09 -18.00
N ILE A 113 5.39 4.08 -17.65
CA ILE A 113 5.71 5.19 -18.54
C ILE A 113 7.01 4.90 -19.33
N PHE A 114 7.92 4.11 -18.77
CA PHE A 114 9.24 3.83 -19.35
C PHE A 114 9.64 2.39 -19.17
N ASP A 115 10.17 1.79 -20.26
CA ASP A 115 10.81 0.48 -20.21
C ASP A 115 12.06 0.55 -19.31
N GLY A 116 12.17 -0.39 -18.38
CA GLY A 116 13.30 -0.45 -17.45
C GLY A 116 13.19 0.45 -16.21
N ALA A 117 12.12 1.24 -16.07
CA ALA A 117 11.88 1.97 -14.83
C ALA A 117 11.34 1.05 -13.73
N LEU A 118 11.84 1.23 -12.50
CA LEU A 118 11.28 0.58 -11.32
C LEU A 118 10.07 1.36 -10.83
N SER A 119 8.92 0.71 -10.77
CA SER A 119 7.72 1.31 -10.21
C SER A 119 7.73 1.22 -8.69
N ILE A 120 7.32 2.31 -8.01
CA ILE A 120 7.12 2.27 -6.55
C ILE A 120 5.79 1.57 -6.16
N LYS A 121 4.90 1.35 -7.13
CA LYS A 121 3.63 0.66 -6.95
C LYS A 121 3.51 -0.51 -7.93
N PRO A 122 2.94 -1.65 -7.52
CA PRO A 122 2.37 -1.89 -6.18
C PRO A 122 3.42 -1.85 -5.09
N ILE A 123 3.04 -1.39 -3.90
CA ILE A 123 3.99 -1.26 -2.78
C ILE A 123 4.51 -2.62 -2.29
N SER A 124 3.81 -3.71 -2.61
CA SER A 124 4.27 -5.09 -2.36
C SER A 124 5.65 -5.38 -2.95
N ASP A 125 6.00 -4.74 -4.05
CA ASP A 125 7.25 -4.98 -4.78
C ASP A 125 8.39 -4.06 -4.31
N PHE A 126 8.08 -3.13 -3.41
CA PHE A 126 9.03 -2.11 -2.92
C PHE A 126 10.32 -2.72 -2.36
N GLU A 127 10.19 -3.75 -1.53
CA GLU A 127 11.34 -4.39 -0.89
C GLU A 127 12.31 -4.98 -1.93
N SER A 128 11.78 -5.70 -2.92
CA SER A 128 12.58 -6.28 -4.00
C SER A 128 13.26 -5.21 -4.86
N HIS A 129 12.56 -4.11 -5.15
CA HIS A 129 13.11 -2.98 -5.88
C HIS A 129 14.22 -2.26 -5.09
N LEU A 130 14.04 -2.07 -3.79
CA LEU A 130 15.06 -1.47 -2.93
C LEU A 130 16.31 -2.34 -2.86
N GLN A 131 16.14 -3.66 -2.68
CA GLN A 131 17.24 -4.63 -2.70
C GLN A 131 17.98 -4.62 -4.05
N PHE A 132 17.23 -4.59 -5.15
CA PHE A 132 17.83 -4.47 -6.50
C PHE A 132 18.66 -3.19 -6.65
N LEU A 133 18.15 -2.05 -6.21
CA LEU A 133 18.89 -0.79 -6.25
C LEU A 133 20.17 -0.88 -5.41
N ASP A 134 20.09 -1.36 -4.18
CA ASP A 134 21.25 -1.48 -3.29
C ASP A 134 22.37 -2.37 -3.85
N GLN A 135 22.00 -3.43 -4.58
CA GLN A 135 22.94 -4.36 -5.17
C GLN A 135 23.59 -3.84 -6.46
N ASN A 136 22.91 -2.99 -7.22
CA ASN A 136 23.33 -2.60 -8.56
C ASN A 136 23.86 -1.17 -8.64
N ILE A 137 23.40 -0.25 -7.78
CA ILE A 137 23.81 1.17 -7.82
C ILE A 137 25.25 1.35 -7.31
N LYS A 138 26.06 2.06 -8.08
CA LYS A 138 27.47 2.30 -7.77
C LYS A 138 27.74 3.76 -7.40
N SER A 139 28.90 3.99 -6.81
CA SER A 139 29.37 5.37 -6.56
C SER A 139 29.60 6.10 -7.89
N GLY A 140 29.04 7.29 -7.99
CA GLY A 140 29.07 8.10 -9.20
C GLY A 140 27.86 7.93 -10.12
N ASP A 141 26.99 6.95 -9.85
CA ASP A 141 25.75 6.79 -10.59
C ASP A 141 24.75 7.90 -10.27
N THR A 142 23.75 8.01 -11.13
CA THR A 142 22.61 8.92 -10.95
C THR A 142 21.31 8.11 -10.83
N LEU A 143 20.59 8.29 -9.74
CA LEU A 143 19.23 7.79 -9.58
C LEU A 143 18.23 8.87 -9.95
N THR A 144 17.45 8.63 -10.98
CA THR A 144 16.41 9.56 -11.43
C THR A 144 15.03 9.12 -10.94
N ILE A 145 14.34 10.00 -10.24
CA ILE A 145 12.96 9.82 -9.78
C ILE A 145 12.05 10.62 -10.70
N VAL A 146 11.05 9.96 -11.29
CA VAL A 146 10.11 10.57 -12.21
C VAL A 146 8.77 10.79 -11.50
N GLY A 147 8.35 12.05 -11.44
CA GLY A 147 7.14 12.52 -10.77
C GLY A 147 7.45 13.47 -9.61
N SER A 148 7.12 14.75 -9.77
CA SER A 148 7.39 15.83 -8.81
C SER A 148 6.27 16.05 -7.79
N GLY A 149 5.35 15.12 -7.64
CA GLY A 149 4.34 15.13 -6.57
C GLY A 149 4.96 14.84 -5.19
N ALA A 150 4.14 14.88 -4.15
CA ALA A 150 4.58 14.67 -2.77
C ALA A 150 5.43 13.40 -2.60
N ALA A 151 4.98 12.27 -3.16
CA ALA A 151 5.72 11.01 -3.10
C ALA A 151 7.11 11.09 -3.76
N GLY A 152 7.23 11.74 -4.92
CA GLY A 152 8.52 11.89 -5.61
C GLY A 152 9.51 12.72 -4.80
N ILE A 153 9.03 13.77 -4.15
CA ILE A 153 9.86 14.61 -3.26
C ILE A 153 10.33 13.82 -2.05
N GLU A 154 9.40 13.15 -1.35
CA GLU A 154 9.71 12.31 -0.19
C GLU A 154 10.72 11.21 -0.53
N LEU A 155 10.54 10.54 -1.68
CA LEU A 155 11.45 9.51 -2.17
C LEU A 155 12.83 10.09 -2.51
N SER A 156 12.88 11.27 -3.14
CA SER A 156 14.16 11.94 -3.47
C SER A 156 14.97 12.24 -2.22
N LEU A 157 14.32 12.77 -1.19
CA LEU A 157 14.97 13.05 0.10
C LEU A 157 15.38 11.75 0.81
N ALA A 158 14.57 10.73 0.77
CA ALA A 158 14.86 9.43 1.38
C ALA A 158 16.05 8.73 0.70
N PHE A 159 16.11 8.70 -0.64
CA PHE A 159 17.24 8.15 -1.37
C PHE A 159 18.51 9.00 -1.21
N ARG A 160 18.38 10.32 -1.11
CA ARG A 160 19.51 11.19 -0.76
C ARG A 160 20.08 10.86 0.62
N ALA A 161 19.23 10.62 1.61
CA ALA A 161 19.65 10.19 2.94
C ALA A 161 20.33 8.82 2.92
N ARG A 162 19.79 7.85 2.12
CA ARG A 162 20.35 6.51 1.98
C ARG A 162 21.71 6.49 1.32
N TYR A 163 21.82 7.11 0.15
CA TYR A 163 23.03 7.01 -0.68
C TYR A 163 24.03 8.16 -0.45
N LYS A 164 23.61 9.23 0.22
CA LYS A 164 24.44 10.42 0.53
C LYS A 164 25.08 11.00 -0.74
N ASP A 165 26.36 11.32 -0.68
CA ASP A 165 27.11 11.89 -1.81
C ASP A 165 27.62 10.81 -2.79
N ARG A 166 27.37 9.54 -2.50
CA ARG A 166 27.79 8.44 -3.37
C ARG A 166 27.01 8.39 -4.68
N VAL A 167 25.76 8.82 -4.66
CA VAL A 167 24.83 8.76 -5.81
C VAL A 167 24.17 10.13 -5.99
N ALA A 168 24.14 10.63 -7.22
CA ALA A 168 23.37 11.82 -7.55
C ALA A 168 21.87 11.47 -7.59
N ILE A 169 21.02 12.28 -6.98
CA ILE A 169 19.56 12.09 -7.00
C ILE A 169 18.96 13.19 -7.86
N ASN A 170 18.30 12.81 -8.95
CA ASN A 170 17.55 13.69 -9.83
C ASN A 170 16.04 13.48 -9.62
N LEU A 171 15.29 14.59 -9.56
CA LEU A 171 13.83 14.59 -9.58
C LEU A 171 13.35 15.24 -10.86
N ILE A 172 12.56 14.53 -11.66
CA ILE A 172 11.98 15.03 -12.91
C ILE A 172 10.46 15.06 -12.78
N GLY A 173 9.86 16.17 -13.15
CA GLY A 173 8.41 16.35 -13.16
C GLY A 173 8.03 17.66 -13.85
N ASN A 174 6.72 17.85 -14.05
CA ASN A 174 6.21 19.01 -14.78
C ASN A 174 6.37 20.31 -13.96
N ASP A 175 5.99 20.28 -12.66
CA ASP A 175 6.06 21.41 -11.76
C ASP A 175 6.47 20.96 -10.36
N LEU A 176 7.17 21.81 -9.62
CA LEU A 176 7.34 21.63 -8.18
C LEU A 176 6.07 22.10 -7.46
N PRO A 177 5.64 21.40 -6.39
CA PRO A 177 4.50 21.85 -5.59
C PRO A 177 4.68 23.29 -5.10
N ALA A 178 3.60 24.07 -5.08
CA ALA A 178 3.60 25.43 -4.58
C ALA A 178 4.16 25.45 -3.14
N GLY A 179 5.18 26.28 -2.91
CA GLY A 179 5.87 26.38 -1.60
C GLY A 179 7.24 25.69 -1.52
N ILE A 180 7.65 24.93 -2.55
CA ILE A 180 9.00 24.35 -2.69
C ILE A 180 9.73 25.06 -3.84
N GLN A 181 9.63 26.36 -3.88
CA GLN A 181 10.48 27.16 -4.76
C GLN A 181 11.73 27.57 -3.98
N ALA A 182 12.89 27.19 -4.54
CA ALA A 182 14.20 27.53 -4.00
C ALA A 182 14.44 29.04 -4.03
#